data_8bfe37b8b1faa746c825141ee66c4f47
#
_entry.id   8bfe37b8b1faa746c825141ee66c4f47
#
_cell.length_a   1.000
_cell.length_b   1.000
_cell.length_c   1.000
_cell.angle_alpha   90.00
_cell.angle_beta   90.00
_cell.angle_gamma   90.00
#
_symmetry.space_group_name_H-M   'P 1'
#
loop_
_entity.id
_entity.type
_entity.pdbx_description
1 polymer ?
#
loop_
_entity_poly.entity_id
_entity_poly.type
_entity_poly.pdbx_seq_one_letter_code
_entity_poly.pdbx_strand_id
1 'polypeptide(L)'
;MISDYGKMELKWQKRWADAGLNRANRDEKKPKFMVIFAYPGVTGYLHVGHMRGFSYADAIGRYKRMTGYNVLFPVGTHATGNGSISLANKIKNRNEGMIDYMLRNGCPEEKFSELEEPMSVVNFFNDVYQNEYWKRFGFLADWRRFTCTLYPDYSKFIQWQFRKLNDAGLLIQKPYYAPSCVSCGPVAVDASETDISKGGNAETQEYVLLKFKHGDEYLVAATLRPETIYGQVCFWVNPDVEYVKARYKDETWIISPQAFEKIGYQKDGIEEIGRISGKDMIGWMCIAPALHKEIPVFPATFCDPNVGTGLVTSCPSDAPDDWISLEAVKKDPEMISKYGLTQELIDSVVPISIIDIEGYGEFPAKTIIDKLGITAPGDPKLVEAKKQVYKDGYHMGKMKPICTEVVGMPVDRAKDRMKEIMIDANEADVFYDLTEEVICRCGKKVYIKRIDDQWFINYADADLTEKTHEHCKGMHIEPVDYYNNIHGVLDWFRERACVRLGNWLGTKFPFDEKWIIEAISDSTLYPIYYLVSMYANEGQIRPEQMTDAFFDYVYLKEGDINDVSSETGISVELLDRIRKDVEYWYPLDLNLGGKEHMTVHFPAFLFNHIVILPEEMCPKGIMVNWYVTGK
;
A
#
# COMPACT_ATOMS: atom_id res chain seq x y z
N MET A 1 37.43 -25.32 -4.06
CA MET A 1 37.52 -26.25 -5.25
C MET A 1 36.11 -26.42 -5.84
N ILE A 2 35.93 -26.15 -7.13
CA ILE A 2 34.66 -26.38 -7.83
C ILE A 2 34.46 -27.91 -7.90
N SER A 3 33.29 -28.39 -7.49
CA SER A 3 32.92 -29.82 -7.58
C SER A 3 32.94 -30.32 -9.04
N ASP A 4 32.96 -31.63 -9.25
CA ASP A 4 32.90 -32.19 -10.61
C ASP A 4 31.57 -31.86 -11.30
N TYR A 5 30.48 -31.75 -10.54
CA TYR A 5 29.20 -31.23 -11.05
C TYR A 5 29.33 -29.76 -11.50
N GLY A 6 29.97 -28.91 -10.72
CA GLY A 6 30.19 -27.52 -11.10
C GLY A 6 31.03 -27.34 -12.36
N LYS A 7 32.03 -28.18 -12.58
CA LYS A 7 32.81 -28.20 -13.85
C LYS A 7 31.94 -28.62 -15.05
N MET A 8 31.06 -29.59 -14.85
CA MET A 8 30.15 -30.07 -15.88
C MET A 8 29.13 -28.98 -16.24
N GLU A 9 28.55 -28.29 -15.24
CA GLU A 9 27.64 -27.17 -15.43
C GLU A 9 28.29 -26.07 -16.25
N LEU A 10 29.46 -25.58 -15.86
CA LEU A 10 30.19 -24.52 -16.57
C LEU A 10 30.51 -24.94 -18.03
N LYS A 11 30.88 -26.22 -18.26
CA LYS A 11 31.12 -26.74 -19.62
C LYS A 11 29.86 -26.61 -20.48
N TRP A 12 28.68 -26.99 -19.97
CA TRP A 12 27.44 -26.93 -20.73
C TRP A 12 26.93 -25.51 -20.91
N GLN A 13 27.03 -24.67 -19.90
CA GLN A 13 26.67 -23.24 -19.99
C GLN A 13 27.49 -22.55 -21.09
N LYS A 14 28.81 -22.83 -21.13
CA LYS A 14 29.67 -22.31 -22.20
C LYS A 14 29.24 -22.82 -23.59
N ARG A 15 28.94 -24.09 -23.73
CA ARG A 15 28.48 -24.65 -25.01
C ARG A 15 27.16 -24.02 -25.47
N TRP A 16 26.23 -23.80 -24.57
CA TRP A 16 24.96 -23.15 -24.90
C TRP A 16 25.16 -21.69 -25.33
N ALA A 17 26.04 -20.98 -24.65
CA ALA A 17 26.39 -19.61 -25.01
C ALA A 17 27.08 -19.51 -26.38
N ASP A 18 28.08 -20.40 -26.61
CA ASP A 18 28.81 -20.48 -27.90
C ASP A 18 27.87 -20.84 -29.07
N ALA A 19 26.87 -21.70 -28.82
CA ALA A 19 25.86 -22.07 -29.82
C ALA A 19 24.72 -21.04 -29.94
N GLY A 20 24.71 -19.98 -29.14
CA GLY A 20 23.68 -18.93 -29.15
C GLY A 20 22.26 -19.41 -28.80
N LEU A 21 22.13 -20.51 -28.01
CA LEU A 21 20.81 -21.09 -27.69
C LEU A 21 19.87 -20.17 -26.91
N ASN A 22 20.43 -19.18 -26.24
CA ASN A 22 19.68 -18.17 -25.48
C ASN A 22 19.26 -16.95 -26.32
N ARG A 23 19.79 -16.83 -27.55
CA ARG A 23 19.48 -15.69 -28.43
C ARG A 23 18.18 -15.91 -29.19
N ALA A 24 17.21 -15.03 -28.99
CA ALA A 24 15.91 -15.10 -29.64
C ALA A 24 15.82 -14.03 -30.72
N ASN A 25 16.05 -14.41 -31.98
CA ASN A 25 15.83 -13.56 -33.15
C ASN A 25 14.52 -13.96 -33.82
N ARG A 26 13.86 -13.02 -34.52
CA ARG A 26 12.67 -13.32 -35.32
C ARG A 26 12.93 -14.47 -36.30
N ASP A 27 12.04 -15.47 -36.31
CA ASP A 27 12.05 -16.60 -37.23
C ASP A 27 10.59 -16.93 -37.60
N GLU A 28 10.12 -16.39 -38.70
CA GLU A 28 8.72 -16.55 -39.16
C GLU A 28 8.35 -17.98 -39.54
N LYS A 29 9.35 -18.89 -39.63
CA LYS A 29 9.11 -20.30 -39.91
C LYS A 29 8.73 -21.10 -38.67
N LYS A 30 8.82 -20.49 -37.49
CA LYS A 30 8.52 -21.14 -36.21
C LYS A 30 7.43 -20.38 -35.47
N PRO A 31 6.54 -21.09 -34.77
CA PRO A 31 5.66 -20.44 -33.82
C PRO A 31 6.51 -19.79 -32.72
N LYS A 32 6.15 -18.57 -32.32
CA LYS A 32 6.85 -17.86 -31.25
C LYS A 32 6.27 -18.22 -29.88
N PHE A 33 7.11 -18.09 -28.85
CA PHE A 33 6.66 -18.14 -27.47
C PHE A 33 7.48 -17.18 -26.62
N MET A 34 6.83 -16.15 -26.07
CA MET A 34 7.47 -15.20 -25.17
C MET A 34 7.01 -15.48 -23.73
N VAL A 35 7.97 -15.69 -22.84
CA VAL A 35 7.73 -15.98 -21.42
C VAL A 35 8.59 -15.08 -20.55
N ILE A 36 8.00 -14.55 -19.50
CA ILE A 36 8.71 -13.75 -18.50
C ILE A 36 8.40 -14.22 -17.08
N PHE A 37 9.28 -13.89 -16.15
CA PHE A 37 9.01 -13.86 -14.72
C PHE A 37 9.12 -12.42 -14.23
N ALA A 38 8.25 -12.02 -13.30
CA ALA A 38 8.24 -10.67 -12.75
C ALA A 38 9.61 -10.23 -12.24
N TYR A 39 9.96 -8.97 -12.44
CA TYR A 39 11.22 -8.39 -12.01
C TYR A 39 11.48 -8.59 -10.52
N PRO A 40 12.68 -9.04 -10.09
CA PRO A 40 13.05 -8.98 -8.68
C PRO A 40 13.45 -7.56 -8.29
N GLY A 41 13.07 -7.17 -7.09
CA GLY A 41 13.51 -5.91 -6.48
C GLY A 41 15.01 -5.89 -6.20
N VAL A 42 15.67 -4.75 -6.41
CA VAL A 42 17.10 -4.58 -6.12
C VAL A 42 17.26 -4.11 -4.66
N THR A 43 16.94 -4.98 -3.71
CA THR A 43 16.93 -4.67 -2.26
C THR A 43 17.82 -5.59 -1.43
N GLY A 44 18.58 -6.49 -2.07
CA GLY A 44 19.45 -7.48 -1.42
C GLY A 44 19.64 -8.72 -2.30
N TYR A 45 20.25 -9.76 -1.74
CA TYR A 45 20.48 -11.02 -2.46
C TYR A 45 19.18 -11.77 -2.76
N LEU A 46 19.13 -12.46 -3.93
CA LEU A 46 17.98 -13.28 -4.30
C LEU A 46 17.87 -14.50 -3.37
N HIS A 47 16.67 -14.86 -3.01
CA HIS A 47 16.37 -16.05 -2.21
C HIS A 47 15.69 -17.15 -3.05
N VAL A 48 15.50 -18.32 -2.47
CA VAL A 48 14.94 -19.51 -3.13
C VAL A 48 13.58 -19.24 -3.81
N GLY A 49 12.76 -18.35 -3.26
CA GLY A 49 11.48 -17.96 -3.85
C GLY A 49 11.64 -17.32 -5.22
N HIS A 50 12.57 -16.38 -5.38
CA HIS A 50 12.91 -15.77 -6.67
C HIS A 50 13.43 -16.82 -7.66
N MET A 51 14.42 -17.61 -7.24
CA MET A 51 15.05 -18.61 -8.11
C MET A 51 14.07 -19.68 -8.59
N ARG A 52 13.11 -20.07 -7.76
CA ARG A 52 12.03 -20.98 -8.16
C ARG A 52 11.19 -20.42 -9.31
N GLY A 53 10.76 -19.15 -9.21
CA GLY A 53 9.95 -18.52 -10.25
C GLY A 53 10.67 -18.45 -11.60
N PHE A 54 11.94 -18.03 -11.60
CA PHE A 54 12.78 -18.06 -12.81
C PHE A 54 12.97 -19.47 -13.35
N SER A 55 13.10 -20.49 -12.47
CA SER A 55 13.23 -21.89 -12.88
C SER A 55 11.97 -22.39 -13.61
N TYR A 56 10.78 -21.97 -13.21
CA TYR A 56 9.56 -22.30 -13.94
C TYR A 56 9.54 -21.67 -15.32
N ALA A 57 9.89 -20.40 -15.45
CA ALA A 57 9.96 -19.72 -16.74
C ALA A 57 10.98 -20.40 -17.68
N ASP A 58 12.19 -20.73 -17.17
CA ASP A 58 13.22 -21.42 -17.95
C ASP A 58 12.80 -22.84 -18.35
N ALA A 59 12.18 -23.61 -17.44
CA ALA A 59 11.70 -24.96 -17.74
C ALA A 59 10.62 -24.95 -18.83
N ILE A 60 9.65 -24.05 -18.75
CA ILE A 60 8.61 -23.86 -19.77
C ILE A 60 9.25 -23.44 -21.10
N GLY A 61 10.18 -22.48 -21.07
CA GLY A 61 10.91 -22.03 -22.25
C GLY A 61 11.70 -23.15 -22.92
N ARG A 62 12.39 -24.00 -22.14
CA ARG A 62 13.12 -25.19 -22.67
C ARG A 62 12.17 -26.20 -23.30
N TYR A 63 11.05 -26.50 -22.64
CA TYR A 63 10.04 -27.41 -23.19
C TYR A 63 9.51 -26.89 -24.53
N LYS A 64 9.18 -25.60 -24.62
CA LYS A 64 8.70 -24.97 -25.85
C LYS A 64 9.75 -25.02 -26.96
N ARG A 65 11.04 -24.77 -26.66
CA ARG A 65 12.14 -24.94 -27.64
C ARG A 65 12.24 -26.38 -28.15
N MET A 66 12.12 -27.38 -27.26
CA MET A 66 12.14 -28.82 -27.64
C MET A 66 10.94 -29.19 -28.52
N THR A 67 9.81 -28.50 -28.40
CA THR A 67 8.62 -28.74 -29.23
C THR A 67 8.58 -27.86 -30.49
N GLY A 68 9.70 -27.20 -30.83
CA GLY A 68 9.85 -26.49 -32.10
C GLY A 68 9.53 -25.00 -32.09
N TYR A 69 9.21 -24.44 -30.96
CA TYR A 69 8.95 -22.99 -30.85
C TYR A 69 10.25 -22.17 -30.90
N ASN A 70 10.15 -20.97 -31.44
CA ASN A 70 11.11 -19.90 -31.21
C ASN A 70 10.77 -19.22 -29.88
N VAL A 71 11.67 -19.27 -28.90
CA VAL A 71 11.37 -18.85 -27.52
C VAL A 71 12.17 -17.65 -27.10
N LEU A 72 11.48 -16.60 -26.67
CA LEU A 72 12.06 -15.43 -26.01
C LEU A 72 11.82 -15.50 -24.50
N PHE A 73 12.91 -15.51 -23.73
CA PHE A 73 12.91 -15.38 -22.29
C PHE A 73 13.86 -14.23 -21.90
N PRO A 74 13.38 -12.99 -21.78
CA PRO A 74 14.16 -11.87 -21.31
C PRO A 74 14.13 -11.79 -19.79
N VAL A 75 15.06 -11.05 -19.20
CA VAL A 75 15.14 -10.78 -17.75
C VAL A 75 15.52 -9.33 -17.50
N GLY A 76 15.15 -8.83 -16.34
CA GLY A 76 15.46 -7.48 -15.89
C GLY A 76 15.35 -7.34 -14.37
N THR A 77 15.55 -6.13 -13.86
CA THR A 77 15.49 -5.81 -12.44
C THR A 77 14.62 -4.58 -12.17
N HIS A 78 14.00 -4.58 -11.00
CA HIS A 78 13.17 -3.51 -10.51
C HIS A 78 13.89 -2.76 -9.39
N ALA A 79 14.44 -1.59 -9.69
CA ALA A 79 15.21 -0.78 -8.74
C ALA A 79 14.51 0.50 -8.30
N THR A 80 13.31 0.77 -8.83
CA THR A 80 12.48 1.91 -8.45
C THR A 80 12.05 1.80 -7.00
N GLY A 81 12.14 2.90 -6.25
CA GLY A 81 11.74 2.96 -4.86
C GLY A 81 12.86 3.41 -3.93
N ASN A 82 12.69 3.13 -2.65
CA ASN A 82 13.65 3.51 -1.60
C ASN A 82 14.55 2.34 -1.11
N GLY A 83 14.36 1.13 -1.62
CA GLY A 83 15.06 -0.07 -1.13
C GLY A 83 16.59 0.03 -1.23
N SER A 84 17.11 0.37 -2.41
CA SER A 84 18.57 0.55 -2.61
C SER A 84 19.12 1.74 -1.83
N ILE A 85 18.34 2.82 -1.66
CA ILE A 85 18.70 3.96 -0.81
C ILE A 85 18.83 3.53 0.65
N SER A 86 17.86 2.77 1.16
CA SER A 86 17.86 2.26 2.52
C SER A 86 19.06 1.34 2.77
N LEU A 87 19.39 0.46 1.83
CA LEU A 87 20.54 -0.44 1.92
C LEU A 87 21.85 0.36 1.95
N ALA A 88 22.02 1.30 1.02
CA ALA A 88 23.18 2.19 0.99
C ALA A 88 23.37 2.95 2.32
N ASN A 89 22.28 3.52 2.85
CA ASN A 89 22.31 4.23 4.14
C ASN A 89 22.65 3.30 5.32
N LYS A 90 22.15 2.06 5.35
CA LYS A 90 22.52 1.08 6.38
C LYS A 90 24.00 0.71 6.32
N ILE A 91 24.57 0.58 5.12
CA ILE A 91 26.01 0.34 4.93
C ILE A 91 26.81 1.58 5.39
N LYS A 92 26.45 2.77 4.95
CA LYS A 92 27.08 4.04 5.31
C LYS A 92 27.11 4.26 6.83
N ASN A 93 26.02 3.93 7.50
CA ASN A 93 25.89 4.04 8.96
C ASN A 93 26.46 2.83 9.71
N ARG A 94 27.18 1.93 9.04
CA ARG A 94 27.79 0.74 9.61
C ARG A 94 26.83 -0.10 10.47
N ASN A 95 25.59 -0.28 9.98
CA ASN A 95 24.60 -1.14 10.65
C ASN A 95 25.11 -2.59 10.72
N GLU A 96 25.36 -3.09 11.93
CA GLU A 96 25.97 -4.42 12.15
C GLU A 96 25.24 -5.54 11.44
N GLY A 97 23.90 -5.57 11.52
CA GLY A 97 23.09 -6.61 10.87
C GLY A 97 23.20 -6.57 9.34
N MET A 98 23.28 -5.38 8.75
CA MET A 98 23.44 -5.23 7.30
C MET A 98 24.85 -5.62 6.85
N ILE A 99 25.88 -5.18 7.57
CA ILE A 99 27.29 -5.55 7.26
C ILE A 99 27.46 -7.06 7.32
N ASP A 100 26.98 -7.70 8.39
CA ASP A 100 27.03 -9.15 8.55
C ASP A 100 26.24 -9.88 7.46
N TYR A 101 25.05 -9.40 7.08
CA TYR A 101 24.27 -9.92 5.98
C TYR A 101 25.05 -9.88 4.65
N MET A 102 25.67 -8.77 4.32
CA MET A 102 26.44 -8.60 3.10
C MET A 102 27.67 -9.54 3.06
N LEU A 103 28.44 -9.60 4.16
CA LEU A 103 29.63 -10.47 4.28
C LEU A 103 29.25 -11.94 4.17
N ARG A 104 28.22 -12.40 4.88
CA ARG A 104 27.76 -13.81 4.81
C ARG A 104 27.31 -14.24 3.41
N ASN A 105 26.83 -13.30 2.60
CA ASN A 105 26.43 -13.58 1.22
C ASN A 105 27.56 -13.34 0.21
N GLY A 106 28.80 -13.11 0.68
CA GLY A 106 30.00 -13.07 -0.15
C GLY A 106 30.35 -11.71 -0.74
N CYS A 107 29.76 -10.61 -0.24
CA CYS A 107 30.17 -9.27 -0.62
C CYS A 107 31.59 -9.01 -0.09
N PRO A 108 32.57 -8.64 -0.93
CA PRO A 108 33.88 -8.25 -0.47
C PRO A 108 33.84 -6.97 0.38
N GLU A 109 34.59 -6.95 1.49
CA GLU A 109 34.57 -5.80 2.42
C GLU A 109 35.03 -4.49 1.75
N GLU A 110 35.96 -4.56 0.81
CA GLU A 110 36.44 -3.41 0.02
C GLU A 110 35.34 -2.74 -0.82
N LYS A 111 34.22 -3.44 -1.08
CA LYS A 111 33.09 -2.87 -1.80
C LYS A 111 32.21 -1.94 -0.96
N PHE A 112 32.29 -1.98 0.36
CA PHE A 112 31.37 -1.22 1.22
C PHE A 112 31.45 0.29 1.00
N SER A 113 32.64 0.85 0.75
CA SER A 113 32.77 2.28 0.46
C SER A 113 32.07 2.71 -0.82
N GLU A 114 32.04 1.84 -1.84
CA GLU A 114 31.32 2.07 -3.09
C GLU A 114 29.80 1.94 -2.87
N LEU A 115 29.37 0.97 -2.05
CA LEU A 115 27.97 0.68 -1.76
C LEU A 115 27.29 1.68 -0.80
N GLU A 116 27.99 2.71 -0.35
CA GLU A 116 27.38 3.86 0.35
C GLU A 116 26.53 4.74 -0.59
N GLU A 117 26.65 4.56 -1.92
CA GLU A 117 25.90 5.27 -2.94
C GLU A 117 24.78 4.37 -3.52
N PRO A 118 23.52 4.85 -3.57
CA PRO A 118 22.38 4.03 -4.00
C PRO A 118 22.52 3.42 -5.40
N MET A 119 23.04 4.17 -6.37
CA MET A 119 23.23 3.64 -7.73
C MET A 119 24.33 2.59 -7.80
N SER A 120 25.34 2.66 -6.95
CA SER A 120 26.36 1.60 -6.84
C SER A 120 25.77 0.32 -6.29
N VAL A 121 24.83 0.41 -5.34
CA VAL A 121 24.04 -0.75 -4.85
C VAL A 121 23.27 -1.40 -6.00
N VAL A 122 22.57 -0.59 -6.81
CA VAL A 122 21.80 -1.09 -7.96
C VAL A 122 22.71 -1.82 -8.96
N ASN A 123 23.84 -1.20 -9.32
CA ASN A 123 24.78 -1.79 -10.28
C ASN A 123 25.41 -3.08 -9.74
N PHE A 124 25.77 -3.10 -8.47
CA PHE A 124 26.33 -4.29 -7.81
C PHE A 124 25.34 -5.47 -7.87
N PHE A 125 24.09 -5.26 -7.47
CA PHE A 125 23.12 -6.35 -7.49
C PHE A 125 22.69 -6.74 -8.91
N ASN A 126 22.63 -5.81 -9.86
CA ASN A 126 22.39 -6.14 -11.26
C ASN A 126 23.48 -7.08 -11.81
N ASP A 127 24.75 -6.84 -11.44
CA ASP A 127 25.85 -7.73 -11.81
C ASP A 127 25.74 -9.09 -11.10
N VAL A 128 25.54 -9.10 -9.77
CA VAL A 128 25.36 -10.32 -8.97
C VAL A 128 24.21 -11.17 -9.51
N TYR A 129 23.04 -10.58 -9.77
CA TYR A 129 21.88 -11.34 -10.28
C TYR A 129 22.15 -11.95 -11.62
N GLN A 130 22.75 -11.19 -12.56
CA GLN A 130 23.05 -11.73 -13.89
C GLN A 130 24.13 -12.81 -13.85
N ASN A 131 25.26 -12.56 -13.19
CA ASN A 131 26.46 -13.37 -13.32
C ASN A 131 26.57 -14.46 -12.26
N GLU A 132 26.24 -14.16 -10.97
CA GLU A 132 26.37 -15.11 -9.88
C GLU A 132 25.12 -15.98 -9.67
N TYR A 133 23.94 -15.51 -10.11
CA TYR A 133 22.70 -16.25 -9.98
C TYR A 133 22.20 -16.81 -11.31
N TRP A 134 21.66 -15.99 -12.20
CA TRP A 134 20.92 -16.49 -13.36
C TRP A 134 21.77 -17.23 -14.38
N LYS A 135 22.90 -16.62 -14.79
CA LYS A 135 23.83 -17.31 -15.71
C LYS A 135 24.48 -18.51 -15.05
N ARG A 136 24.87 -18.39 -13.77
CA ARG A 136 25.50 -19.50 -13.03
C ARG A 136 24.52 -20.65 -12.77
N PHE A 137 23.20 -20.33 -12.53
CA PHE A 137 22.13 -21.33 -12.43
C PHE A 137 21.85 -22.02 -13.78
N GLY A 138 22.22 -21.38 -14.87
CA GLY A 138 22.13 -21.92 -16.22
C GLY A 138 20.86 -21.57 -16.97
N PHE A 139 20.17 -20.50 -16.63
CA PHE A 139 18.98 -20.06 -17.37
C PHE A 139 19.31 -19.68 -18.81
N LEU A 140 18.46 -20.09 -19.75
CA LEU A 140 18.57 -19.74 -21.17
C LEU A 140 17.81 -18.43 -21.49
N ALA A 141 18.12 -17.38 -20.74
CA ALA A 141 17.57 -16.04 -20.96
C ALA A 141 18.34 -15.30 -22.07
N ASP A 142 17.67 -14.42 -22.81
CA ASP A 142 18.32 -13.55 -23.81
C ASP A 142 18.92 -12.32 -23.12
N TRP A 143 20.17 -12.44 -22.72
CA TRP A 143 20.93 -11.41 -21.97
C TRP A 143 21.09 -10.09 -22.71
N ARG A 144 20.92 -10.06 -24.02
CA ARG A 144 20.96 -8.82 -24.81
C ARG A 144 19.82 -7.87 -24.46
N ARG A 145 18.72 -8.41 -23.89
CA ARG A 145 17.50 -7.70 -23.57
C ARG A 145 17.38 -7.31 -22.09
N PHE A 146 18.47 -7.51 -21.33
CA PHE A 146 18.46 -7.13 -19.91
C PHE A 146 18.13 -5.64 -19.76
N THR A 147 17.27 -5.31 -18.81
CA THR A 147 16.96 -3.91 -18.49
C THR A 147 16.78 -3.73 -16.97
N CYS A 148 16.86 -2.49 -16.54
CA CYS A 148 16.59 -2.07 -15.17
C CYS A 148 15.69 -0.84 -15.20
N THR A 149 14.74 -0.73 -14.28
CA THR A 149 13.78 0.38 -14.25
C THR A 149 14.42 1.76 -14.07
N LEU A 150 15.71 1.84 -13.70
CA LEU A 150 16.46 3.10 -13.57
C LEU A 150 17.29 3.45 -14.82
N TYR A 151 17.25 2.66 -15.87
CA TYR A 151 17.98 3.00 -17.09
C TYR A 151 17.33 4.18 -17.81
N PRO A 152 18.11 5.11 -18.39
CA PRO A 152 17.56 6.30 -19.05
C PRO A 152 16.60 6.00 -20.21
N ASP A 153 16.87 4.96 -20.97
CA ASP A 153 16.03 4.46 -22.05
C ASP A 153 14.70 3.90 -21.53
N TYR A 154 14.73 3.15 -20.42
CA TYR A 154 13.53 2.68 -19.75
C TYR A 154 12.68 3.85 -19.22
N SER A 155 13.33 4.89 -18.67
CA SER A 155 12.62 6.09 -18.21
C SER A 155 11.85 6.79 -19.34
N LYS A 156 12.39 6.84 -20.57
CA LYS A 156 11.67 7.37 -21.73
C LYS A 156 10.40 6.58 -22.04
N PHE A 157 10.50 5.25 -22.00
CA PHE A 157 9.36 4.37 -22.18
C PHE A 157 8.27 4.60 -21.14
N ILE A 158 8.63 4.71 -19.86
CA ILE A 158 7.65 4.95 -18.79
C ILE A 158 7.02 6.34 -18.88
N GLN A 159 7.78 7.36 -19.27
CA GLN A 159 7.22 8.69 -19.53
C GLN A 159 6.19 8.66 -20.67
N TRP A 160 6.47 7.91 -21.74
CA TRP A 160 5.50 7.67 -22.82
C TRP A 160 4.25 6.95 -22.31
N GLN A 161 4.39 5.87 -21.53
CA GLN A 161 3.26 5.17 -20.91
C GLN A 161 2.34 6.12 -20.14
N PHE A 162 2.91 7.02 -19.33
CA PHE A 162 2.11 7.97 -18.54
C PHE A 162 1.43 9.04 -19.42
N ARG A 163 2.04 9.46 -20.51
CA ARG A 163 1.35 10.33 -21.48
C ARG A 163 0.16 9.62 -22.13
N LYS A 164 0.30 8.35 -22.50
CA LYS A 164 -0.83 7.55 -23.02
C LYS A 164 -1.96 7.38 -21.99
N LEU A 165 -1.63 7.15 -20.71
CA LEU A 165 -2.64 7.11 -19.64
C LEU A 165 -3.35 8.46 -19.45
N ASN A 166 -2.65 9.56 -19.61
CA ASN A 166 -3.24 10.89 -19.58
C ASN A 166 -4.16 11.14 -20.78
N ASP A 167 -3.73 10.76 -21.98
CA ASP A 167 -4.53 10.90 -23.21
C ASP A 167 -5.82 10.05 -23.14
N ALA A 168 -5.77 8.91 -22.43
CA ALA A 168 -6.94 8.09 -22.13
C ALA A 168 -7.82 8.66 -21.01
N GLY A 169 -7.45 9.79 -20.38
CA GLY A 169 -8.21 10.43 -19.31
C GLY A 169 -8.18 9.70 -17.96
N LEU A 170 -7.22 8.80 -17.77
CA LEU A 170 -7.12 7.99 -16.54
C LEU A 170 -6.27 8.64 -15.44
N LEU A 171 -5.53 9.70 -15.73
CA LEU A 171 -4.77 10.41 -14.70
C LEU A 171 -5.65 11.47 -14.03
N ILE A 172 -5.80 11.35 -12.71
CA ILE A 172 -6.56 12.29 -11.89
C ILE A 172 -5.71 12.82 -10.74
N GLN A 173 -6.01 14.04 -10.29
CA GLN A 173 -5.32 14.67 -9.18
C GLN A 173 -6.32 15.01 -8.09
N LYS A 174 -6.03 14.62 -6.84
CA LYS A 174 -6.89 14.90 -5.69
C LYS A 174 -6.13 14.83 -4.37
N PRO A 175 -6.67 15.41 -3.28
CA PRO A 175 -6.11 15.24 -1.95
C PRO A 175 -6.04 13.76 -1.53
N TYR A 176 -4.96 13.40 -0.85
CA TYR A 176 -4.70 12.05 -0.37
C TYR A 176 -4.09 12.06 1.03
N TYR A 177 -4.56 11.16 1.88
CA TYR A 177 -4.00 10.91 3.19
C TYR A 177 -3.11 9.67 3.12
N ALA A 178 -1.80 9.90 3.05
CA ALA A 178 -0.82 8.84 2.79
C ALA A 178 0.04 8.54 4.03
N PRO A 179 0.33 7.25 4.32
CA PRO A 179 1.40 6.92 5.23
C PRO A 179 2.71 7.57 4.77
N SER A 180 3.36 8.32 5.65
CA SER A 180 4.54 9.10 5.31
C SER A 180 5.57 9.07 6.43
N CYS A 181 6.79 8.72 6.08
CA CYS A 181 7.93 8.88 6.96
C CYS A 181 8.34 10.36 6.99
N VAL A 182 8.65 10.89 8.16
CA VAL A 182 9.07 12.30 8.31
C VAL A 182 10.37 12.64 7.56
N SER A 183 11.18 11.64 7.23
CA SER A 183 12.46 11.78 6.54
C SER A 183 12.42 11.35 5.07
N CYS A 184 11.71 10.25 4.76
CA CYS A 184 11.70 9.63 3.42
C CYS A 184 10.52 10.08 2.55
N GLY A 185 9.48 10.71 3.14
CA GLY A 185 8.23 11.02 2.45
C GLY A 185 7.24 9.84 2.47
N PRO A 186 6.27 9.79 1.53
CA PRO A 186 5.28 8.72 1.48
C PRO A 186 5.92 7.33 1.33
N VAL A 187 5.39 6.36 2.09
CA VAL A 187 5.86 4.96 2.13
C VAL A 187 4.69 4.01 2.13
N ALA A 188 4.87 2.80 1.61
CA ALA A 188 3.90 1.72 1.80
C ALA A 188 4.00 1.16 3.23
N VAL A 189 2.86 0.78 3.80
CA VAL A 189 2.79 0.24 5.18
C VAL A 189 2.79 -1.29 5.11
N ASP A 190 3.85 -1.83 4.55
CA ASP A 190 4.06 -3.26 4.43
C ASP A 190 5.54 -3.61 4.63
N ALA A 191 5.84 -4.90 4.75
CA ALA A 191 7.20 -5.38 5.00
C ALA A 191 8.21 -5.05 3.88
N SER A 192 7.76 -4.55 2.72
CA SER A 192 8.65 -4.16 1.63
C SER A 192 9.32 -2.80 1.87
N GLU A 193 8.63 -1.87 2.54
CA GLU A 193 9.10 -0.50 2.75
C GLU A 193 9.23 -0.08 4.22
N THR A 194 8.50 -0.74 5.13
CA THR A 194 8.47 -0.37 6.55
C THR A 194 8.70 -1.57 7.46
N ASP A 195 9.13 -1.30 8.70
CA ASP A 195 9.15 -2.26 9.80
C ASP A 195 7.91 -2.01 10.68
N ILE A 196 7.04 -3.00 10.78
CA ILE A 196 5.84 -2.92 11.59
C ILE A 196 6.13 -3.47 12.98
N SER A 197 5.90 -2.69 14.02
CA SER A 197 6.33 -2.98 15.40
C SER A 197 5.73 -4.26 15.98
N LYS A 198 4.58 -4.72 15.47
CA LYS A 198 3.87 -5.93 15.95
C LYS A 198 3.79 -7.05 14.93
N GLY A 199 4.52 -6.94 13.80
CA GLY A 199 4.56 -7.97 12.76
C GLY A 199 3.26 -8.19 11.99
N GLY A 200 2.30 -7.26 12.09
CA GLY A 200 1.06 -7.23 11.31
C GLY A 200 1.17 -6.41 10.03
N ASN A 201 0.05 -6.27 9.34
CA ASN A 201 -0.13 -5.28 8.30
C ASN A 201 -0.87 -4.10 8.91
N ALA A 202 -0.18 -2.96 9.10
CA ALA A 202 -0.83 -1.76 9.56
C ALA A 202 -1.73 -1.21 8.45
N GLU A 203 -2.90 -0.76 8.82
CA GLU A 203 -3.87 -0.18 7.91
C GLU A 203 -4.15 1.27 8.29
N THR A 204 -4.53 2.08 7.31
CA THR A 204 -5.04 3.43 7.58
C THR A 204 -6.49 3.34 8.02
N GLN A 205 -6.80 3.89 9.19
CA GLN A 205 -8.16 3.99 9.72
C GLN A 205 -8.63 5.43 9.70
N GLU A 206 -9.89 5.64 9.31
CA GLU A 206 -10.57 6.92 9.40
C GLU A 206 -11.28 7.02 10.75
N TYR A 207 -10.91 8.01 11.55
CA TYR A 207 -11.60 8.38 12.78
C TYR A 207 -12.51 9.59 12.53
N VAL A 208 -13.68 9.58 13.16
CA VAL A 208 -14.52 10.75 13.31
C VAL A 208 -14.15 11.45 14.61
N LEU A 209 -13.76 12.70 14.53
CA LEU A 209 -13.43 13.56 15.66
C LEU A 209 -14.71 14.24 16.17
N LEU A 210 -15.25 13.74 17.26
CA LEU A 210 -16.45 14.30 17.89
C LEU A 210 -16.06 15.46 18.81
N LYS A 211 -16.75 16.62 18.67
CA LYS A 211 -16.46 17.85 19.40
C LYS A 211 -17.41 18.04 20.58
N PHE A 212 -16.95 17.78 21.79
CA PHE A 212 -17.72 17.97 23.03
C PHE A 212 -17.45 19.35 23.61
N LYS A 213 -18.43 20.21 23.64
CA LYS A 213 -18.27 21.63 24.00
C LYS A 213 -18.24 21.84 25.51
N HIS A 214 -17.20 22.53 26.00
CA HIS A 214 -17.11 23.05 27.37
C HIS A 214 -16.73 24.54 27.34
N GLY A 215 -17.66 25.45 27.70
CA GLY A 215 -17.46 26.89 27.52
C GLY A 215 -17.17 27.23 26.06
N ASP A 216 -16.01 27.82 25.79
CA ASP A 216 -15.53 28.17 24.44
C ASP A 216 -14.52 27.13 23.86
N GLU A 217 -14.32 26.04 24.58
CA GLU A 217 -13.37 24.99 24.20
C GLU A 217 -14.11 23.69 23.85
N TYR A 218 -13.42 22.79 23.11
CA TYR A 218 -13.93 21.48 22.74
C TYR A 218 -12.99 20.37 23.22
N LEU A 219 -13.52 19.43 24.00
CA LEU A 219 -12.87 18.14 24.21
C LEU A 219 -13.13 17.30 22.95
N VAL A 220 -12.08 16.97 22.21
CA VAL A 220 -12.23 16.28 20.92
C VAL A 220 -11.88 14.81 21.08
N ALA A 221 -12.86 13.93 20.89
CA ALA A 221 -12.68 12.48 20.97
C ALA A 221 -12.72 11.82 19.59
N ALA A 222 -11.77 10.89 19.34
CA ALA A 222 -11.72 10.13 18.11
C ALA A 222 -12.52 8.82 18.25
N THR A 223 -13.42 8.55 17.31
CA THR A 223 -14.22 7.32 17.29
C THR A 223 -14.24 6.68 15.90
N LEU A 224 -14.32 5.35 15.87
CA LEU A 224 -14.62 4.57 14.67
C LEU A 224 -16.12 4.29 14.51
N ARG A 225 -16.93 4.69 15.52
CA ARG A 225 -18.35 4.38 15.63
C ARG A 225 -19.19 5.64 15.91
N PRO A 226 -19.27 6.59 14.98
CA PRO A 226 -20.01 7.85 15.17
C PRO A 226 -21.51 7.63 15.43
N GLU A 227 -22.09 6.52 15.00
CA GLU A 227 -23.49 6.16 15.27
C GLU A 227 -23.79 5.96 16.75
N THR A 228 -22.77 5.72 17.58
CA THR A 228 -22.94 5.53 19.01
C THR A 228 -23.12 6.83 19.80
N ILE A 229 -23.10 7.98 19.12
CA ILE A 229 -23.25 9.29 19.77
C ILE A 229 -24.52 9.38 20.62
N TYR A 230 -25.62 8.74 20.21
CA TYR A 230 -26.87 8.72 20.96
C TYR A 230 -26.79 8.00 22.32
N GLY A 231 -25.80 7.12 22.50
CA GLY A 231 -25.56 6.39 23.74
C GLY A 231 -24.49 6.99 24.64
N GLN A 232 -23.97 8.17 24.30
CA GLN A 232 -22.94 8.83 25.08
C GLN A 232 -23.49 9.34 26.41
N VAL A 233 -22.89 8.92 27.52
CA VAL A 233 -23.38 9.24 28.88
C VAL A 233 -22.33 9.91 29.77
N CYS A 234 -21.06 9.73 29.46
CA CYS A 234 -19.95 10.43 30.12
C CYS A 234 -18.74 10.50 29.18
N PHE A 235 -17.72 11.22 29.63
CA PHE A 235 -16.47 11.42 28.90
C PHE A 235 -15.29 11.01 29.80
N TRP A 236 -14.27 10.38 29.21
CA TRP A 236 -13.11 9.89 29.94
C TRP A 236 -11.84 10.68 29.62
N VAL A 237 -11.11 11.07 30.67
CA VAL A 237 -9.79 11.70 30.56
C VAL A 237 -8.77 10.99 31.43
N ASN A 238 -7.53 10.93 30.98
CA ASN A 238 -6.44 10.42 31.79
C ASN A 238 -5.91 11.51 32.73
N PRO A 239 -6.03 11.35 34.06
CA PRO A 239 -5.61 12.38 35.01
C PRO A 239 -4.11 12.66 34.99
N ASP A 240 -3.30 11.72 34.51
CA ASP A 240 -1.83 11.81 34.52
C ASP A 240 -1.27 12.36 33.18
N VAL A 241 -2.14 12.72 32.23
CA VAL A 241 -1.75 13.31 30.95
C VAL A 241 -1.91 14.84 31.00
N GLU A 242 -0.95 15.53 30.45
CA GLU A 242 -1.03 16.97 30.15
C GLU A 242 -1.49 17.14 28.71
N TYR A 243 -2.73 17.57 28.52
CA TYR A 243 -3.35 17.77 27.21
C TYR A 243 -2.97 19.11 26.59
N VAL A 244 -2.89 19.17 25.27
CA VAL A 244 -2.66 20.38 24.49
C VAL A 244 -3.98 21.09 24.22
N LYS A 245 -4.02 22.41 24.46
CA LYS A 245 -5.04 23.31 23.91
C LYS A 245 -4.56 23.78 22.55
N ALA A 246 -5.17 23.30 21.49
CA ALA A 246 -4.82 23.56 20.12
C ALA A 246 -5.85 24.49 19.46
N ARG A 247 -5.41 25.61 18.90
CA ARG A 247 -6.24 26.44 18.05
C ARG A 247 -6.28 25.85 16.65
N TYR A 248 -7.46 25.56 16.15
CA TYR A 248 -7.68 25.16 14.77
C TYR A 248 -8.88 25.93 14.20
N LYS A 249 -8.64 26.75 13.16
CA LYS A 249 -9.61 27.74 12.68
C LYS A 249 -10.06 28.64 13.84
N ASP A 250 -11.36 28.77 14.07
CA ASP A 250 -11.94 29.60 15.14
C ASP A 250 -12.26 28.79 16.42
N GLU A 251 -11.74 27.56 16.55
CA GLU A 251 -12.03 26.68 17.67
C GLU A 251 -10.78 26.40 18.50
N THR A 252 -10.96 26.14 19.80
CA THR A 252 -9.92 25.60 20.68
C THR A 252 -10.22 24.15 20.99
N TRP A 253 -9.34 23.25 20.55
CA TRP A 253 -9.44 21.82 20.77
C TRP A 253 -8.54 21.37 21.91
N ILE A 254 -9.05 20.51 22.79
CA ILE A 254 -8.26 19.82 23.82
C ILE A 254 -8.02 18.40 23.32
N ILE A 255 -6.75 18.03 23.15
CA ILE A 255 -6.29 16.75 22.63
C ILE A 255 -4.94 16.36 23.25
N SER A 256 -4.52 15.09 23.15
CA SER A 256 -3.20 14.67 23.64
C SER A 256 -2.06 15.29 22.81
N PRO A 257 -0.84 15.42 23.39
CA PRO A 257 0.32 15.90 22.64
C PRO A 257 0.62 15.04 21.40
N GLN A 258 0.41 13.73 21.49
CA GLN A 258 0.62 12.79 20.38
C GLN A 258 -0.43 12.98 19.27
N ALA A 259 -1.67 13.26 19.64
CA ALA A 259 -2.73 13.60 18.69
C ALA A 259 -2.45 14.95 18.01
N PHE A 260 -1.99 15.94 18.76
CA PHE A 260 -1.61 17.23 18.22
C PHE A 260 -0.53 17.10 17.13
N GLU A 261 0.53 16.30 17.40
CA GLU A 261 1.56 16.01 16.41
C GLU A 261 0.98 15.33 15.14
N LYS A 262 0.18 14.28 15.30
CA LYS A 262 -0.43 13.53 14.20
C LYS A 262 -1.40 14.37 13.36
N ILE A 263 -2.27 15.11 14.02
CA ILE A 263 -3.28 15.99 13.38
C ILE A 263 -2.59 17.13 12.64
N GLY A 264 -1.46 17.64 13.14
CA GLY A 264 -0.66 18.67 12.49
C GLY A 264 -0.13 18.27 11.10
N TYR A 265 0.00 16.96 10.82
CA TYR A 265 0.35 16.48 9.48
C TYR A 265 -0.85 16.45 8.51
N GLN A 266 -2.07 16.68 9.00
CA GLN A 266 -3.28 16.54 8.20
C GLN A 266 -4.11 17.83 8.14
N LYS A 267 -3.94 18.72 9.09
CA LYS A 267 -4.70 19.97 9.24
C LYS A 267 -3.76 21.16 9.32
N ASP A 268 -3.74 21.95 8.26
CA ASP A 268 -2.92 23.14 8.19
C ASP A 268 -3.39 24.20 9.20
N GLY A 269 -2.44 24.89 9.81
CA GLY A 269 -2.73 26.02 10.72
C GLY A 269 -3.21 25.62 12.11
N ILE A 270 -3.07 24.36 12.53
CA ILE A 270 -3.29 23.97 13.93
C ILE A 270 -2.09 24.43 14.78
N GLU A 271 -2.36 25.14 15.88
CA GLU A 271 -1.32 25.74 16.74
C GLU A 271 -1.55 25.41 18.21
N GLU A 272 -0.51 25.05 18.94
CA GLU A 272 -0.56 24.94 20.40
C GLU A 272 -0.64 26.33 21.03
N ILE A 273 -1.70 26.60 21.81
CA ILE A 273 -1.93 27.87 22.51
C ILE A 273 -1.83 27.73 24.03
N GLY A 274 -1.72 26.52 24.54
CA GLY A 274 -1.61 26.25 25.96
C GLY A 274 -1.75 24.77 26.28
N ARG A 275 -1.75 24.46 27.57
CA ARG A 275 -1.91 23.10 28.08
C ARG A 275 -2.84 23.05 29.25
N ILE A 276 -3.40 21.88 29.54
CA ILE A 276 -4.28 21.60 30.67
C ILE A 276 -4.03 20.18 31.20
N SER A 277 -3.95 20.04 32.52
CA SER A 277 -3.86 18.73 33.14
C SER A 277 -5.19 17.96 33.03
N GLY A 278 -5.13 16.66 32.79
CA GLY A 278 -6.30 15.81 32.83
C GLY A 278 -7.06 15.91 34.16
N LYS A 279 -6.34 16.09 35.27
CA LYS A 279 -6.95 16.31 36.60
C LYS A 279 -7.86 17.50 36.67
N ASP A 280 -7.52 18.58 35.98
CA ASP A 280 -8.28 19.83 36.00
C ASP A 280 -9.58 19.78 35.21
N MET A 281 -9.72 18.77 34.34
CA MET A 281 -10.92 18.54 33.53
C MET A 281 -11.94 17.60 34.21
N ILE A 282 -11.52 16.87 35.26
CA ILE A 282 -12.43 15.95 35.95
C ILE A 282 -13.54 16.72 36.65
N GLY A 283 -14.76 16.26 36.47
CA GLY A 283 -15.95 16.94 36.97
C GLY A 283 -16.52 18.06 36.06
N TRP A 284 -15.84 18.35 34.95
CA TRP A 284 -16.42 19.24 33.94
C TRP A 284 -17.71 18.63 33.37
N MET A 285 -18.63 19.52 32.97
CA MET A 285 -19.78 19.15 32.15
C MET A 285 -19.50 19.60 30.73
N CYS A 286 -19.66 18.70 29.75
CA CYS A 286 -19.52 19.02 28.35
C CYS A 286 -20.79 18.67 27.56
N ILE A 287 -21.07 19.43 26.52
CA ILE A 287 -22.25 19.24 25.67
C ILE A 287 -21.86 18.28 24.56
N ALA A 288 -22.52 17.12 24.52
CA ALA A 288 -22.31 16.10 23.49
C ALA A 288 -22.86 16.58 22.12
N PRO A 289 -22.12 16.41 21.02
CA PRO A 289 -22.61 16.72 19.69
C PRO A 289 -23.86 15.88 19.34
N ALA A 290 -24.65 16.33 18.39
CA ALA A 290 -25.93 15.76 17.96
C ALA A 290 -27.02 15.67 19.06
N LEU A 291 -26.67 15.27 20.25
CA LEU A 291 -27.62 15.19 21.40
C LEU A 291 -27.88 16.51 22.08
N HIS A 292 -26.93 17.44 22.06
CA HIS A 292 -26.92 18.70 22.81
C HIS A 292 -27.22 18.52 24.31
N LYS A 293 -26.83 17.35 24.84
CA LYS A 293 -27.00 16.97 26.25
C LYS A 293 -25.68 17.17 27.01
N GLU A 294 -25.76 17.68 28.23
CA GLU A 294 -24.65 17.76 29.15
C GLU A 294 -24.29 16.36 29.67
N ILE A 295 -23.00 15.99 29.60
CA ILE A 295 -22.42 14.78 30.16
C ILE A 295 -21.19 15.12 30.99
N PRO A 296 -20.94 14.39 32.11
CA PRO A 296 -19.79 14.62 32.97
C PRO A 296 -18.49 14.01 32.43
N VAL A 297 -17.37 14.61 32.83
CA VAL A 297 -16.01 14.13 32.57
C VAL A 297 -15.50 13.35 33.78
N PHE A 298 -15.09 12.11 33.59
CA PHE A 298 -14.59 11.19 34.62
C PHE A 298 -13.13 10.80 34.39
N PRO A 299 -12.40 10.40 35.46
CA PRO A 299 -11.02 9.95 35.33
C PRO A 299 -10.94 8.51 34.81
N ALA A 300 -10.01 8.27 33.88
CA ALA A 300 -9.73 6.93 33.39
C ALA A 300 -8.28 6.78 32.90
N THR A 301 -7.50 5.91 33.55
CA THR A 301 -6.11 5.66 33.18
C THR A 301 -5.96 4.85 31.87
N PHE A 302 -7.04 4.24 31.37
CA PHE A 302 -7.04 3.54 30.09
C PHE A 302 -7.05 4.47 28.85
N CYS A 303 -7.29 5.78 29.04
CA CYS A 303 -7.17 6.75 27.96
C CYS A 303 -5.70 6.90 27.56
N ASP A 304 -5.29 6.13 26.54
CA ASP A 304 -3.93 6.14 26.02
C ASP A 304 -3.70 7.38 25.15
N PRO A 305 -2.76 8.28 25.48
CA PRO A 305 -2.49 9.47 24.70
C PRO A 305 -1.97 9.18 23.28
N ASN A 306 -1.50 7.97 22.99
CA ASN A 306 -1.01 7.56 21.67
C ASN A 306 -2.14 7.12 20.72
N VAL A 307 -3.34 6.85 21.23
CA VAL A 307 -4.48 6.31 20.46
C VAL A 307 -5.54 7.39 20.24
N GLY A 308 -5.91 7.60 18.98
CA GLY A 308 -6.89 8.62 18.62
C GLY A 308 -6.46 10.01 19.11
N THR A 309 -7.29 10.64 19.92
CA THR A 309 -7.02 11.96 20.53
C THR A 309 -6.56 11.88 21.99
N GLY A 310 -6.41 10.68 22.56
CA GLY A 310 -6.10 10.48 23.97
C GLY A 310 -7.28 10.78 24.91
N LEU A 311 -8.44 11.06 24.35
CA LEU A 311 -9.71 11.31 25.03
C LEU A 311 -10.74 10.29 24.52
N VAL A 312 -11.60 9.81 25.40
CA VAL A 312 -12.55 8.73 25.09
C VAL A 312 -13.97 9.12 25.50
N THR A 313 -14.92 8.94 24.59
CA THR A 313 -16.34 9.03 24.89
C THR A 313 -16.88 7.69 25.37
N SER A 314 -17.95 7.68 26.17
CA SER A 314 -18.48 6.47 26.77
C SER A 314 -19.88 6.12 26.27
N CYS A 315 -20.00 4.95 25.63
CA CYS A 315 -21.29 4.36 25.26
C CYS A 315 -21.45 2.97 25.92
N PRO A 316 -21.80 2.92 27.22
CA PRO A 316 -21.80 1.67 27.98
C PRO A 316 -22.77 0.61 27.47
N SER A 317 -23.86 0.99 26.81
CA SER A 317 -24.83 0.03 26.26
C SER A 317 -24.22 -0.93 25.26
N ASP A 318 -23.22 -0.45 24.48
CA ASP A 318 -22.69 -1.16 23.30
C ASP A 318 -21.17 -1.40 23.36
N ALA A 319 -20.48 -0.82 24.36
CA ALA A 319 -19.06 -0.99 24.57
C ALA A 319 -18.76 -1.71 25.90
N PRO A 320 -18.27 -2.98 25.89
CA PRO A 320 -17.96 -3.70 27.12
C PRO A 320 -16.97 -3.00 28.05
N ASP A 321 -15.92 -2.37 27.49
CA ASP A 321 -14.97 -1.60 28.30
C ASP A 321 -15.63 -0.43 29.01
N ASP A 322 -16.55 0.29 28.35
CA ASP A 322 -17.26 1.44 28.93
C ASP A 322 -18.21 0.99 30.03
N TRP A 323 -18.93 -0.13 29.82
CA TRP A 323 -19.83 -0.69 30.82
C TRP A 323 -19.10 -1.01 32.12
N ILE A 324 -18.02 -1.82 32.01
CA ILE A 324 -17.30 -2.28 33.22
C ILE A 324 -16.55 -1.13 33.90
N SER A 325 -16.08 -0.15 33.14
CA SER A 325 -15.40 1.05 33.66
C SER A 325 -16.39 1.94 34.43
N LEU A 326 -17.58 2.17 33.89
CA LEU A 326 -18.64 2.92 34.59
C LEU A 326 -19.08 2.23 35.88
N GLU A 327 -19.26 0.92 35.85
CA GLU A 327 -19.58 0.13 37.05
C GLU A 327 -18.45 0.17 38.09
N ALA A 328 -17.19 0.20 37.68
CA ALA A 328 -16.07 0.35 38.58
C ALA A 328 -16.05 1.73 39.25
N VAL A 329 -16.24 2.78 38.49
CA VAL A 329 -16.31 4.17 39.02
C VAL A 329 -17.44 4.32 40.03
N LYS A 330 -18.62 3.76 39.75
CA LYS A 330 -19.76 3.79 40.72
C LYS A 330 -19.45 3.15 42.06
N LYS A 331 -18.50 2.24 42.12
CA LYS A 331 -18.15 1.46 43.30
C LYS A 331 -16.83 1.91 43.97
N ASP A 332 -16.23 3.01 43.53
CA ASP A 332 -14.94 3.51 44.04
C ASP A 332 -15.08 4.85 44.79
N PRO A 333 -15.42 4.81 46.12
CA PRO A 333 -15.55 6.04 46.90
C PRO A 333 -14.23 6.79 47.12
N GLU A 334 -13.09 6.09 47.03
CA GLU A 334 -11.77 6.76 47.15
C GLU A 334 -11.49 7.64 45.92
N MET A 335 -11.77 7.13 44.73
CA MET A 335 -11.65 7.87 43.48
C MET A 335 -12.62 9.07 43.48
N ILE A 336 -13.86 8.87 43.88
CA ILE A 336 -14.87 9.93 43.97
C ILE A 336 -14.37 11.07 44.86
N SER A 337 -13.92 10.73 46.07
CA SER A 337 -13.35 11.71 47.00
C SER A 337 -12.09 12.39 46.50
N LYS A 338 -11.19 11.61 45.88
CA LYS A 338 -9.90 12.11 45.35
C LYS A 338 -10.07 13.22 44.33
N TYR A 339 -11.09 13.13 43.47
CA TYR A 339 -11.33 14.08 42.39
C TYR A 339 -12.47 15.05 42.69
N GLY A 340 -13.01 15.08 43.92
CA GLY A 340 -14.06 16.02 44.32
C GLY A 340 -15.40 15.80 43.59
N LEU A 341 -15.63 14.56 43.11
CA LEU A 341 -16.89 14.17 42.49
C LEU A 341 -17.95 13.89 43.58
N THR A 342 -19.21 13.85 43.19
CA THR A 342 -20.31 13.46 44.09
C THR A 342 -20.91 12.11 43.65
N GLN A 343 -21.35 11.30 44.60
CA GLN A 343 -22.04 10.04 44.30
C GLN A 343 -23.29 10.29 43.45
N GLU A 344 -24.02 11.38 43.76
CA GLU A 344 -25.21 11.79 42.99
C GLU A 344 -24.92 12.03 41.50
N LEU A 345 -23.82 12.73 41.20
CA LEU A 345 -23.39 12.94 39.81
C LEU A 345 -23.09 11.63 39.09
N ILE A 346 -22.40 10.71 39.76
CA ILE A 346 -22.01 9.40 39.19
C ILE A 346 -23.24 8.51 38.99
N ASP A 347 -24.14 8.47 39.95
CA ASP A 347 -25.39 7.69 39.90
C ASP A 347 -26.37 8.23 38.85
N SER A 348 -26.28 9.52 38.52
CA SER A 348 -27.07 10.13 37.43
C SER A 348 -26.71 9.62 36.06
N VAL A 349 -25.52 9.02 35.90
CA VAL A 349 -25.04 8.47 34.62
C VAL A 349 -25.62 7.07 34.42
N VAL A 350 -26.62 6.99 33.54
CA VAL A 350 -27.35 5.77 33.21
C VAL A 350 -27.10 5.39 31.75
N PRO A 351 -26.75 4.12 31.45
CA PRO A 351 -26.60 3.64 30.08
C PRO A 351 -27.86 3.85 29.23
N ILE A 352 -27.68 4.26 27.99
CA ILE A 352 -28.77 4.49 27.02
C ILE A 352 -28.68 3.39 25.95
N SER A 353 -29.75 2.63 25.81
CA SER A 353 -29.84 1.54 24.83
C SER A 353 -30.10 2.09 23.42
N ILE A 354 -29.18 1.87 22.48
CA ILE A 354 -29.21 2.50 21.15
C ILE A 354 -29.25 1.51 19.98
N ILE A 355 -28.76 0.30 20.17
CA ILE A 355 -28.71 -0.74 19.12
C ILE A 355 -29.54 -1.94 19.55
N ASP A 356 -30.36 -2.45 18.65
CA ASP A 356 -31.10 -3.71 18.80
C ASP A 356 -30.33 -4.82 18.08
N ILE A 357 -29.91 -5.83 18.84
CA ILE A 357 -29.20 -7.02 18.32
C ILE A 357 -29.93 -8.25 18.82
N GLU A 358 -30.37 -9.10 17.91
CA GLU A 358 -31.07 -10.34 18.28
C GLU A 358 -30.24 -11.19 19.24
N GLY A 359 -30.85 -11.60 20.36
CA GLY A 359 -30.20 -12.43 21.38
C GLY A 359 -29.36 -11.69 22.40
N TYR A 360 -29.23 -10.36 22.35
CA TYR A 360 -28.42 -9.57 23.30
C TYR A 360 -29.24 -8.79 24.35
N GLY A 361 -30.55 -8.72 24.21
CA GLY A 361 -31.41 -7.98 25.14
C GLY A 361 -31.25 -6.47 25.05
N GLU A 362 -31.51 -5.76 26.16
CA GLU A 362 -31.55 -4.31 26.17
C GLU A 362 -30.16 -3.67 26.03
N PHE A 363 -29.14 -4.22 26.68
CA PHE A 363 -27.77 -3.71 26.72
C PHE A 363 -26.81 -4.80 26.24
N PRO A 364 -26.40 -4.76 24.95
CA PRO A 364 -25.51 -5.78 24.37
C PRO A 364 -24.19 -5.97 25.12
N ALA A 365 -23.56 -4.87 25.56
CA ALA A 365 -22.32 -4.91 26.31
C ALA A 365 -22.47 -5.66 27.65
N LYS A 366 -23.55 -5.37 28.38
CA LYS A 366 -23.83 -6.07 29.65
C LYS A 366 -24.05 -7.55 29.42
N THR A 367 -24.83 -7.92 28.45
CA THR A 367 -25.16 -9.31 28.13
C THR A 367 -23.90 -10.14 27.89
N ILE A 368 -22.93 -9.63 27.13
CA ILE A 368 -21.68 -10.37 26.87
C ILE A 368 -20.75 -10.39 28.06
N ILE A 369 -20.70 -9.31 28.86
CA ILE A 369 -19.94 -9.24 30.11
C ILE A 369 -20.44 -10.33 31.10
N ASP A 370 -21.74 -10.39 31.30
CA ASP A 370 -22.38 -11.40 32.18
C ASP A 370 -22.11 -12.82 31.65
N LYS A 371 -22.24 -13.05 30.34
CA LYS A 371 -22.00 -14.35 29.69
C LYS A 371 -20.57 -14.86 29.87
N LEU A 372 -19.57 -13.95 29.76
CA LEU A 372 -18.15 -14.31 29.91
C LEU A 372 -17.64 -14.24 31.35
N GLY A 373 -18.48 -13.76 32.28
CA GLY A 373 -18.14 -13.63 33.71
C GLY A 373 -17.06 -12.57 33.96
N ILE A 374 -17.10 -11.46 33.25
CA ILE A 374 -16.16 -10.34 33.42
C ILE A 374 -16.59 -9.49 34.61
N THR A 375 -15.68 -9.20 35.54
CA THR A 375 -16.02 -8.52 36.80
C THR A 375 -15.23 -7.24 37.07
N ALA A 376 -14.16 -6.98 36.30
CA ALA A 376 -13.32 -5.82 36.52
C ALA A 376 -12.74 -5.24 35.18
N PRO A 377 -12.42 -3.94 35.13
CA PRO A 377 -11.64 -3.37 34.06
C PRO A 377 -10.28 -4.07 33.91
N GLY A 378 -9.81 -4.26 32.67
CA GLY A 378 -8.53 -4.93 32.38
C GLY A 378 -8.61 -6.46 32.33
N ASP A 379 -9.80 -7.08 32.51
CA ASP A 379 -9.96 -8.52 32.29
C ASP A 379 -9.60 -8.88 30.84
N PRO A 380 -8.70 -9.87 30.60
CA PRO A 380 -8.31 -10.27 29.23
C PRO A 380 -9.49 -10.67 28.32
N LYS A 381 -10.57 -11.15 28.90
CA LYS A 381 -11.80 -11.54 28.18
C LYS A 381 -12.54 -10.33 27.57
N LEU A 382 -12.24 -9.10 28.00
CA LEU A 382 -12.81 -7.87 27.38
C LEU A 382 -12.47 -7.76 25.90
N VAL A 383 -11.30 -8.24 25.47
CA VAL A 383 -10.91 -8.26 24.04
C VAL A 383 -11.88 -9.13 23.22
N GLU A 384 -12.21 -10.31 23.74
CA GLU A 384 -13.17 -11.23 23.11
C GLU A 384 -14.59 -10.64 23.14
N ALA A 385 -15.03 -10.12 24.29
CA ALA A 385 -16.34 -9.48 24.46
C ALA A 385 -16.55 -8.34 23.45
N LYS A 386 -15.57 -7.44 23.35
CA LYS A 386 -15.57 -6.33 22.40
C LYS A 386 -15.66 -6.81 20.95
N LYS A 387 -14.80 -7.76 20.57
CA LYS A 387 -14.78 -8.31 19.21
C LYS A 387 -16.13 -8.91 18.83
N GLN A 388 -16.77 -9.65 19.73
CA GLN A 388 -18.05 -10.29 19.48
C GLN A 388 -19.18 -9.26 19.36
N VAL A 389 -19.35 -8.36 20.33
CA VAL A 389 -20.44 -7.35 20.32
C VAL A 389 -20.31 -6.41 19.13
N TYR A 390 -19.08 -5.97 18.80
CA TYR A 390 -18.87 -5.04 17.68
C TYR A 390 -19.15 -5.71 16.35
N LYS A 391 -18.73 -6.97 16.15
CA LYS A 391 -19.02 -7.74 14.94
C LYS A 391 -20.53 -7.95 14.77
N ASP A 392 -21.20 -8.43 15.82
CA ASP A 392 -22.62 -8.77 15.75
C ASP A 392 -23.47 -7.50 15.63
N GLY A 393 -23.10 -6.44 16.37
CA GLY A 393 -23.75 -5.12 16.26
C GLY A 393 -23.62 -4.51 14.87
N TYR A 394 -22.43 -4.58 14.26
CA TYR A 394 -22.18 -4.02 12.93
C TYR A 394 -22.97 -4.75 11.82
N HIS A 395 -23.03 -6.07 11.87
CA HIS A 395 -23.65 -6.87 10.80
C HIS A 395 -25.14 -7.12 10.98
N MET A 396 -25.62 -7.21 12.22
CA MET A 396 -27.01 -7.59 12.53
C MET A 396 -27.79 -6.50 13.28
N GLY A 397 -27.09 -5.49 13.82
CA GLY A 397 -27.68 -4.45 14.64
C GLY A 397 -28.52 -3.44 13.84
N LYS A 398 -29.58 -2.95 14.47
CA LYS A 398 -30.43 -1.86 13.98
C LYS A 398 -30.53 -0.77 15.03
N MET A 399 -30.51 0.47 14.56
CA MET A 399 -30.61 1.66 15.43
C MET A 399 -32.01 1.77 16.05
N LYS A 400 -32.08 1.95 17.37
CA LYS A 400 -33.34 2.08 18.12
C LYS A 400 -34.02 3.45 17.91
N PRO A 401 -35.31 3.60 18.28
CA PRO A 401 -36.07 4.85 18.06
C PRO A 401 -35.47 6.12 18.69
N ILE A 402 -34.66 5.97 19.74
CA ILE A 402 -33.95 7.11 20.37
C ILE A 402 -32.92 7.75 19.42
N CYS A 403 -32.45 7.02 18.42
CA CYS A 403 -31.47 7.46 17.43
C CYS A 403 -32.18 8.16 16.25
N THR A 404 -32.79 9.29 16.52
CA THR A 404 -33.77 10.00 15.65
C THR A 404 -33.40 10.07 14.19
N GLU A 405 -32.15 10.46 13.87
CA GLU A 405 -31.71 10.69 12.49
C GLU A 405 -31.43 9.39 11.70
N VAL A 406 -31.27 8.28 12.43
CA VAL A 406 -30.88 6.99 11.85
C VAL A 406 -31.76 5.82 12.34
N VAL A 407 -32.94 6.12 12.88
CA VAL A 407 -33.86 5.12 13.44
C VAL A 407 -34.16 3.99 12.44
N GLY A 408 -34.03 2.75 12.91
CA GLY A 408 -34.28 1.54 12.13
C GLY A 408 -33.23 1.22 11.06
N MET A 409 -32.23 2.06 10.86
CA MET A 409 -31.13 1.79 9.94
C MET A 409 -30.26 0.64 10.46
N PRO A 410 -29.71 -0.20 9.56
CA PRO A 410 -28.58 -1.06 9.89
C PRO A 410 -27.39 -0.24 10.38
N VAL A 411 -26.64 -0.75 11.37
CA VAL A 411 -25.53 -0.04 12.01
C VAL A 411 -24.44 0.40 11.02
N ASP A 412 -24.11 -0.45 10.04
CA ASP A 412 -23.14 -0.16 8.99
C ASP A 412 -23.47 1.11 8.19
N ARG A 413 -24.75 1.32 7.85
CA ARG A 413 -25.24 2.50 7.14
C ARG A 413 -25.43 3.70 8.07
N ALA A 414 -25.87 3.47 9.30
CA ALA A 414 -26.05 4.51 10.30
C ALA A 414 -24.72 5.20 10.63
N LYS A 415 -23.63 4.46 10.65
CA LYS A 415 -22.26 4.98 10.83
C LYS A 415 -21.93 6.09 9.81
N ASP A 416 -22.08 5.82 8.53
CA ASP A 416 -21.73 6.79 7.48
C ASP A 416 -22.68 7.98 7.49
N ARG A 417 -23.98 7.72 7.71
CA ARG A 417 -24.98 8.79 7.79
C ARG A 417 -24.76 9.73 8.97
N MET A 418 -24.43 9.20 10.15
CA MET A 418 -24.14 10.04 11.31
C MET A 418 -22.86 10.86 11.15
N LYS A 419 -21.83 10.27 10.52
CA LYS A 419 -20.62 11.02 10.17
C LYS A 419 -20.97 12.25 9.30
N GLU A 420 -21.73 12.06 8.23
CA GLU A 420 -22.17 13.15 7.35
C GLU A 420 -22.92 14.24 8.12
N ILE A 421 -23.94 13.87 8.87
CA ILE A 421 -24.78 14.81 9.63
C ILE A 421 -23.95 15.68 10.59
N MET A 422 -23.04 15.05 11.36
CA MET A 422 -22.24 15.78 12.33
C MET A 422 -21.16 16.66 11.69
N ILE A 423 -20.61 16.25 10.55
CA ILE A 423 -19.67 17.09 9.79
C ILE A 423 -20.39 18.30 9.20
N ASP A 424 -21.56 18.12 8.61
CA ASP A 424 -22.37 19.20 8.04
C ASP A 424 -22.81 20.22 9.12
N ALA A 425 -23.06 19.72 10.34
CA ALA A 425 -23.37 20.55 11.51
C ALA A 425 -22.13 21.22 12.15
N ASN A 426 -20.94 20.98 11.64
CA ASN A 426 -19.66 21.39 12.26
C ASN A 426 -19.45 20.86 13.70
N GLU A 427 -20.06 19.75 14.04
CA GLU A 427 -19.95 19.07 15.34
C GLU A 427 -18.93 17.93 15.33
N ALA A 428 -18.44 17.58 14.14
CA ALA A 428 -17.38 16.58 13.94
C ALA A 428 -16.39 17.00 12.84
N ASP A 429 -15.25 16.32 12.82
CA ASP A 429 -14.24 16.42 11.76
C ASP A 429 -13.65 15.02 11.50
N VAL A 430 -12.74 14.89 10.56
CA VAL A 430 -12.12 13.61 10.19
C VAL A 430 -10.63 13.63 10.51
N PHE A 431 -10.11 12.49 10.93
CA PHE A 431 -8.71 12.25 11.22
C PHE A 431 -8.32 10.83 10.78
N TYR A 432 -7.17 10.69 10.15
CA TYR A 432 -6.64 9.41 9.74
C TYR A 432 -5.46 9.00 10.62
N ASP A 433 -5.42 7.75 11.06
CA ASP A 433 -4.29 7.19 11.83
C ASP A 433 -4.00 5.76 11.38
N LEU A 434 -2.83 5.26 11.74
CA LEU A 434 -2.46 3.87 11.51
C LEU A 434 -3.02 2.98 12.63
N THR A 435 -3.40 1.74 12.30
CA THR A 435 -3.90 0.75 13.27
C THR A 435 -2.87 0.38 14.32
N GLU A 436 -1.59 0.57 14.03
CA GLU A 436 -0.46 0.31 14.93
C GLU A 436 0.74 1.20 14.57
N GLU A 437 1.71 1.29 15.49
CA GLU A 437 2.92 2.06 15.23
C GLU A 437 3.74 1.40 14.13
N VAL A 438 4.13 2.19 13.12
CA VAL A 438 4.96 1.77 12.00
C VAL A 438 6.25 2.55 11.99
N ILE A 439 7.37 1.84 11.84
CA ILE A 439 8.71 2.41 11.72
C ILE A 439 9.20 2.21 10.28
N CYS A 440 9.59 3.29 9.65
CA CYS A 440 10.23 3.26 8.34
C CYS A 440 11.60 2.56 8.45
N ARG A 441 12.07 1.97 7.36
CA ARG A 441 13.42 1.36 7.29
C ARG A 441 14.56 2.31 7.63
N CYS A 442 14.34 3.62 7.58
CA CYS A 442 15.30 4.62 8.05
C CYS A 442 15.30 4.82 9.58
N GLY A 443 14.46 4.11 10.35
CA GLY A 443 14.33 4.17 11.79
C GLY A 443 13.42 5.30 12.31
N LYS A 444 12.72 6.03 11.44
CA LYS A 444 11.80 7.10 11.84
C LYS A 444 10.35 6.60 11.82
N LYS A 445 9.50 7.21 12.67
CA LYS A 445 8.05 6.92 12.69
C LYS A 445 7.38 7.32 11.39
N VAL A 446 6.33 6.59 11.06
CA VAL A 446 5.42 6.85 9.94
C VAL A 446 4.12 7.41 10.49
N TYR A 447 3.65 8.49 9.89
CA TYR A 447 2.38 9.13 10.21
C TYR A 447 1.51 9.25 8.96
N ILE A 448 0.21 9.40 9.13
CA ILE A 448 -0.65 9.76 7.99
C ILE A 448 -0.50 11.25 7.70
N LYS A 449 -0.15 11.58 6.47
CA LYS A 449 0.06 12.95 6.01
C LYS A 449 -0.89 13.30 4.87
N ARG A 450 -1.44 14.51 4.89
CA ARG A 450 -2.22 15.04 3.77
C ARG A 450 -1.29 15.52 2.66
N ILE A 451 -1.60 15.13 1.44
CA ILE A 451 -0.94 15.55 0.21
C ILE A 451 -2.04 16.08 -0.71
N ASP A 452 -2.05 17.38 -1.00
CA ASP A 452 -3.19 18.03 -1.70
C ASP A 452 -3.25 17.71 -3.19
N ASP A 453 -2.11 17.50 -3.82
CA ASP A 453 -1.94 17.39 -5.26
C ASP A 453 -1.45 15.99 -5.70
N GLN A 454 -1.86 14.95 -4.99
CA GLN A 454 -1.49 13.57 -5.31
C GLN A 454 -2.11 13.12 -6.64
N TRP A 455 -1.29 12.52 -7.50
CA TRP A 455 -1.72 11.91 -8.75
C TRP A 455 -2.09 10.44 -8.58
N PHE A 456 -3.16 10.05 -9.27
CA PHE A 456 -3.69 8.68 -9.28
C PHE A 456 -3.92 8.22 -10.71
N ILE A 457 -3.82 6.89 -10.92
CA ILE A 457 -4.42 6.25 -12.08
C ILE A 457 -5.81 5.78 -11.66
N ASN A 458 -6.84 6.21 -12.40
CA ASN A 458 -8.23 5.82 -12.18
C ASN A 458 -8.53 4.49 -12.87
N TYR A 459 -8.28 3.39 -12.18
CA TYR A 459 -8.68 2.06 -12.67
C TYR A 459 -10.16 1.73 -12.40
N ALA A 460 -10.92 2.62 -11.76
CA ALA A 460 -12.36 2.46 -11.52
C ALA A 460 -13.23 2.86 -12.72
N ASP A 461 -12.61 3.17 -13.87
CA ASP A 461 -13.33 3.41 -15.11
C ASP A 461 -14.13 2.17 -15.54
N ALA A 462 -15.43 2.34 -15.76
CA ALA A 462 -16.34 1.23 -16.01
C ALA A 462 -16.07 0.53 -17.35
N ASP A 463 -15.78 1.31 -18.40
CA ASP A 463 -15.53 0.76 -19.75
C ASP A 463 -14.22 -0.03 -19.77
N LEU A 464 -13.20 0.49 -19.09
CA LEU A 464 -11.91 -0.19 -18.95
C LEU A 464 -12.05 -1.49 -18.13
N THR A 465 -12.82 -1.46 -17.05
CA THR A 465 -13.09 -2.64 -16.23
C THR A 465 -13.82 -3.72 -17.06
N GLU A 466 -14.86 -3.37 -17.80
CA GLU A 466 -15.61 -4.30 -18.66
C GLU A 466 -14.74 -4.92 -19.75
N LYS A 467 -13.94 -4.11 -20.47
CA LYS A 467 -13.00 -4.61 -21.48
C LYS A 467 -11.98 -5.58 -20.89
N THR A 468 -11.49 -5.28 -19.67
CA THR A 468 -10.52 -6.14 -18.99
C THR A 468 -11.14 -7.46 -18.56
N HIS A 469 -12.39 -7.46 -18.07
CA HIS A 469 -13.16 -8.68 -17.79
C HIS A 469 -13.33 -9.54 -19.04
N GLU A 470 -13.70 -8.94 -20.16
CA GLU A 470 -13.90 -9.68 -21.42
C GLU A 470 -12.60 -10.30 -21.91
N HIS A 471 -11.50 -9.57 -21.86
CA HIS A 471 -10.20 -10.09 -22.24
C HIS A 471 -9.77 -11.27 -21.37
N CYS A 472 -9.97 -11.20 -20.04
CA CYS A 472 -9.62 -12.27 -19.10
C CYS A 472 -10.33 -13.59 -19.38
N LYS A 473 -11.53 -13.59 -19.97
CA LYS A 473 -12.26 -14.82 -20.34
C LYS A 473 -11.51 -15.65 -21.38
N GLY A 474 -10.75 -14.98 -22.26
CA GLY A 474 -9.93 -15.63 -23.31
C GLY A 474 -8.52 -16.00 -22.87
N MET A 475 -8.09 -15.58 -21.68
CA MET A 475 -6.72 -15.80 -21.19
C MET A 475 -6.52 -17.18 -20.55
N HIS A 476 -5.29 -17.67 -20.66
CA HIS A 476 -4.83 -18.81 -19.86
C HIS A 476 -4.29 -18.34 -18.51
N ILE A 477 -5.08 -18.54 -17.45
CA ILE A 477 -4.71 -18.10 -16.09
C ILE A 477 -4.62 -19.30 -15.15
N GLU A 478 -3.43 -19.47 -14.56
CA GLU A 478 -3.14 -20.53 -13.60
C GLU A 478 -2.67 -19.96 -12.25
N PRO A 479 -3.06 -20.56 -11.10
CA PRO A 479 -3.99 -21.71 -10.97
C PRO A 479 -5.46 -21.33 -11.24
N VAL A 480 -6.30 -22.31 -11.44
CA VAL A 480 -7.74 -22.12 -11.72
C VAL A 480 -8.45 -21.30 -10.62
N ASP A 481 -8.00 -21.40 -9.39
CA ASP A 481 -8.53 -20.58 -8.28
C ASP A 481 -8.28 -19.09 -8.52
N TYR A 482 -7.16 -18.71 -9.13
CA TYR A 482 -6.90 -17.33 -9.49
C TYR A 482 -7.77 -16.89 -10.67
N TYR A 483 -7.94 -17.74 -11.70
CA TYR A 483 -8.87 -17.48 -12.79
C TYR A 483 -10.29 -17.18 -12.28
N ASN A 484 -10.77 -17.98 -11.32
CA ASN A 484 -12.11 -17.79 -10.74
C ASN A 484 -12.23 -16.50 -9.90
N ASN A 485 -11.15 -16.02 -9.34
CA ASN A 485 -11.15 -14.85 -8.42
C ASN A 485 -10.72 -13.54 -9.08
N ILE A 486 -10.08 -13.57 -10.26
CA ILE A 486 -9.51 -12.37 -10.88
C ILE A 486 -10.56 -11.29 -11.16
N HIS A 487 -11.77 -11.68 -11.53
CA HIS A 487 -12.86 -10.75 -11.79
C HIS A 487 -13.22 -9.91 -10.55
N GLY A 488 -13.32 -10.55 -9.37
CA GLY A 488 -13.56 -9.84 -8.12
C GLY A 488 -12.39 -8.92 -7.73
N VAL A 489 -11.15 -9.30 -8.08
CA VAL A 489 -9.97 -8.44 -7.86
C VAL A 489 -10.02 -7.22 -8.78
N LEU A 490 -10.39 -7.38 -10.04
CA LEU A 490 -10.54 -6.26 -11.00
C LEU A 490 -11.63 -5.28 -10.55
N ASP A 491 -12.78 -5.77 -10.09
CA ASP A 491 -13.87 -4.94 -9.57
C ASP A 491 -13.47 -4.14 -8.31
N TRP A 492 -12.60 -4.72 -7.48
CA TRP A 492 -12.08 -4.07 -6.28
C TRP A 492 -10.92 -3.10 -6.58
N PHE A 493 -10.23 -3.27 -7.72
CA PHE A 493 -9.06 -2.48 -8.08
C PHE A 493 -9.47 -1.09 -8.54
N ARG A 494 -9.39 -0.14 -7.61
CA ARG A 494 -9.85 1.23 -7.79
C ARG A 494 -8.69 2.18 -8.14
N GLU A 495 -8.85 3.44 -7.82
CA GLU A 495 -7.82 4.45 -8.01
C GLU A 495 -6.55 4.14 -7.20
N ARG A 496 -5.40 4.30 -7.84
CA ARG A 496 -4.09 4.01 -7.22
C ARG A 496 -3.18 5.22 -7.34
N ALA A 497 -2.61 5.66 -6.20
CA ALA A 497 -1.58 6.69 -6.21
C ALA A 497 -0.36 6.22 -7.01
N CYS A 498 -0.01 6.95 -8.07
CA CYS A 498 0.96 6.51 -9.08
C CYS A 498 2.30 7.26 -9.04
N VAL A 499 2.44 8.21 -8.12
CA VAL A 499 3.67 8.99 -7.94
C VAL A 499 4.00 9.17 -6.46
N ARG A 500 5.27 9.44 -6.16
CA ARG A 500 5.78 9.68 -4.81
C ARG A 500 6.59 10.97 -4.74
N LEU A 501 6.48 11.68 -3.62
CA LEU A 501 7.38 12.78 -3.27
C LEU A 501 8.53 12.25 -2.40
N GLY A 502 9.65 12.98 -2.39
CA GLY A 502 10.77 12.68 -1.50
C GLY A 502 11.95 12.02 -2.20
N ASN A 503 12.80 11.39 -1.39
CA ASN A 503 14.04 10.79 -1.89
C ASN A 503 13.79 9.36 -2.40
N TRP A 504 13.39 9.27 -3.66
CA TRP A 504 13.10 8.01 -4.34
C TRP A 504 13.95 7.86 -5.59
N LEU A 505 14.39 6.63 -5.90
CA LEU A 505 14.93 6.29 -7.21
C LEU A 505 13.78 5.94 -8.14
N GLY A 506 13.82 6.39 -9.39
CA GLY A 506 12.80 6.08 -10.38
C GLY A 506 12.70 7.11 -11.49
N THR A 507 11.76 6.90 -12.38
CA THR A 507 11.47 7.80 -13.50
C THR A 507 10.73 9.04 -13.00
N LYS A 508 11.18 10.21 -13.41
CA LYS A 508 10.47 11.47 -13.15
C LYS A 508 9.15 11.51 -13.90
N PHE A 509 8.11 11.98 -13.20
CA PHE A 509 6.78 12.11 -13.76
C PHE A 509 6.77 13.16 -14.90
N PRO A 510 6.21 12.85 -16.07
CA PRO A 510 6.36 13.71 -17.26
C PRO A 510 5.63 15.05 -17.16
N PHE A 511 4.67 15.21 -16.26
CA PHE A 511 3.87 16.43 -16.12
C PHE A 511 4.34 17.33 -14.96
N ASP A 512 5.12 16.79 -14.00
CA ASP A 512 5.69 17.54 -12.89
C ASP A 512 6.89 16.78 -12.30
N GLU A 513 8.10 17.20 -12.60
CA GLU A 513 9.35 16.51 -12.23
C GLU A 513 9.65 16.45 -10.74
N LYS A 514 8.89 17.15 -9.87
CA LYS A 514 8.99 16.97 -8.42
C LYS A 514 8.55 15.56 -7.97
N TRP A 515 7.76 14.89 -8.80
CA TRP A 515 7.24 13.56 -8.55
C TRP A 515 8.07 12.48 -9.22
N ILE A 516 8.26 11.37 -8.51
CA ILE A 516 8.83 10.13 -9.04
C ILE A 516 7.69 9.13 -9.23
N ILE A 517 7.65 8.46 -10.38
CA ILE A 517 6.66 7.43 -10.68
C ILE A 517 6.85 6.26 -9.71
N GLU A 518 5.74 5.77 -9.18
CA GLU A 518 5.68 4.73 -8.15
C GLU A 518 6.05 3.35 -8.74
N ALA A 519 6.62 2.49 -7.91
CA ALA A 519 7.24 1.23 -8.28
C ALA A 519 6.32 0.23 -9.01
N ILE A 520 5.03 0.15 -8.65
CA ILE A 520 4.09 -0.73 -9.37
C ILE A 520 3.70 -0.10 -10.71
N SER A 521 3.52 1.21 -10.71
CA SER A 521 3.06 1.96 -11.88
C SER A 521 4.09 1.99 -13.01
N ASP A 522 5.39 1.90 -12.70
CA ASP A 522 6.46 1.85 -13.71
C ASP A 522 6.78 0.44 -14.20
N SER A 523 6.13 -0.59 -13.66
CA SER A 523 6.41 -1.99 -13.97
C SER A 523 5.23 -2.75 -14.57
N THR A 524 4.31 -2.06 -15.23
CA THR A 524 3.10 -2.69 -15.82
C THR A 524 3.28 -3.11 -17.28
N LEU A 525 3.80 -2.24 -18.13
CA LEU A 525 4.01 -2.53 -19.57
C LEU A 525 5.41 -3.06 -19.92
N TYR A 526 6.30 -3.21 -18.94
CA TYR A 526 7.70 -3.60 -19.17
C TYR A 526 7.92 -4.84 -20.08
N PRO A 527 7.00 -5.81 -20.18
CA PRO A 527 7.23 -6.95 -21.06
C PRO A 527 7.45 -6.56 -22.52
N ILE A 528 6.74 -5.53 -23.01
CA ILE A 528 6.92 -5.07 -24.39
C ILE A 528 8.24 -4.30 -24.54
N TYR A 529 8.74 -3.66 -23.49
CA TYR A 529 9.98 -2.89 -23.52
C TYR A 529 11.21 -3.78 -23.81
N TYR A 530 11.20 -5.06 -23.40
CA TYR A 530 12.27 -6.00 -23.74
C TYR A 530 12.54 -6.11 -25.23
N LEU A 531 11.57 -5.78 -26.07
CA LEU A 531 11.71 -5.87 -27.53
C LEU A 531 12.54 -4.70 -28.09
N VAL A 532 12.58 -3.58 -27.38
CA VAL A 532 13.38 -2.40 -27.70
C VAL A 532 14.72 -2.39 -26.96
N SER A 533 14.77 -2.88 -25.72
CA SER A 533 15.98 -2.84 -24.89
C SER A 533 17.22 -3.47 -25.51
N MET A 534 17.06 -4.50 -26.37
CA MET A 534 18.18 -5.11 -27.10
C MET A 534 18.89 -4.08 -27.99
N TYR A 535 18.12 -3.27 -28.71
CA TYR A 535 18.66 -2.25 -29.62
C TYR A 535 19.36 -1.13 -28.88
N ALA A 536 18.85 -0.76 -27.70
CA ALA A 536 19.51 0.17 -26.79
C ALA A 536 20.83 -0.40 -26.25
N ASN A 537 20.79 -1.62 -25.72
CA ASN A 537 21.96 -2.29 -25.14
C ASN A 537 23.09 -2.55 -26.17
N GLU A 538 22.73 -2.79 -27.43
CA GLU A 538 23.69 -2.94 -28.54
C GLU A 538 24.14 -1.58 -29.13
N GLY A 539 23.68 -0.45 -28.56
CA GLY A 539 24.06 0.90 -29.00
C GLY A 539 23.50 1.31 -30.36
N GLN A 540 22.48 0.62 -30.86
CA GLN A 540 21.85 0.92 -32.16
C GLN A 540 20.88 2.12 -32.05
N ILE A 541 20.30 2.36 -30.87
CA ILE A 541 19.46 3.52 -30.54
C ILE A 541 19.88 4.10 -29.19
N ARG A 542 19.69 5.40 -29.03
CA ARG A 542 20.01 6.11 -27.79
C ARG A 542 18.74 6.61 -27.10
N PRO A 543 18.75 6.85 -25.77
CA PRO A 543 17.58 7.34 -25.03
C PRO A 543 16.96 8.63 -25.63
N GLU A 544 17.78 9.56 -26.16
CA GLU A 544 17.31 10.81 -26.75
C GLU A 544 16.51 10.61 -28.04
N GLN A 545 16.68 9.48 -28.70
CA GLN A 545 15.97 9.10 -29.92
C GLN A 545 14.64 8.40 -29.64
N MET A 546 14.42 7.98 -28.40
CA MET A 546 13.18 7.32 -27.96
C MET A 546 12.12 8.35 -27.59
N THR A 547 11.61 9.06 -28.62
CA THR A 547 10.53 10.03 -28.49
C THR A 547 9.17 9.33 -28.42
N ASP A 548 8.09 10.09 -28.17
CA ASP A 548 6.73 9.54 -28.20
C ASP A 548 6.40 8.99 -29.58
N ALA A 549 6.77 9.69 -30.65
CA ALA A 549 6.58 9.23 -32.02
C ALA A 549 7.31 7.90 -32.30
N PHE A 550 8.50 7.69 -31.70
CA PHE A 550 9.18 6.39 -31.78
C PHE A 550 8.33 5.26 -31.18
N PHE A 551 7.84 5.44 -29.95
CA PHE A 551 7.05 4.41 -29.27
C PHE A 551 5.69 4.21 -29.95
N ASP A 552 5.01 5.30 -30.37
CA ASP A 552 3.75 5.23 -31.08
C ASP A 552 3.90 4.44 -32.39
N TYR A 553 4.97 4.69 -33.14
CA TYR A 553 5.28 3.95 -34.36
C TYR A 553 5.56 2.47 -34.08
N VAL A 554 6.41 2.20 -33.08
CA VAL A 554 6.90 0.82 -32.82
C VAL A 554 5.83 -0.06 -32.17
N TYR A 555 5.02 0.51 -31.25
CA TYR A 555 4.05 -0.28 -30.48
C TYR A 555 2.60 -0.13 -30.98
N LEU A 556 2.20 1.07 -31.39
CA LEU A 556 0.80 1.33 -31.75
C LEU A 556 0.56 1.33 -33.28
N LYS A 557 1.62 1.26 -34.06
CA LYS A 557 1.57 1.36 -35.54
C LYS A 557 1.06 2.73 -36.01
N GLU A 558 1.30 3.78 -35.23
CA GLU A 558 0.90 5.15 -35.54
C GLU A 558 2.08 5.94 -36.12
N GLY A 559 1.77 6.89 -37.01
CA GLY A 559 2.74 7.76 -37.65
C GLY A 559 3.35 7.19 -38.94
N ASP A 560 3.88 8.12 -39.79
CA ASP A 560 4.64 7.78 -41.00
C ASP A 560 6.11 7.49 -40.65
N ILE A 561 6.66 6.42 -41.19
CA ILE A 561 8.03 5.98 -40.89
C ILE A 561 9.11 7.02 -41.26
N ASN A 562 8.90 7.81 -42.32
CA ASN A 562 9.88 8.82 -42.73
C ASN A 562 9.84 10.02 -41.79
N ASP A 563 8.65 10.40 -41.30
CA ASP A 563 8.50 11.47 -40.31
C ASP A 563 9.16 11.06 -38.98
N VAL A 564 8.90 9.85 -38.50
CA VAL A 564 9.55 9.30 -37.29
C VAL A 564 11.06 9.19 -37.46
N SER A 565 11.55 8.75 -38.63
CA SER A 565 12.98 8.70 -38.94
C SER A 565 13.62 10.09 -38.91
N SER A 566 12.92 11.08 -39.45
CA SER A 566 13.39 12.49 -39.48
C SER A 566 13.45 13.08 -38.07
N GLU A 567 12.42 12.81 -37.22
CA GLU A 567 12.36 13.30 -35.85
C GLU A 567 13.43 12.67 -34.96
N THR A 568 13.55 11.35 -35.03
CA THR A 568 14.40 10.58 -34.12
C THR A 568 15.85 10.45 -34.57
N GLY A 569 16.11 10.65 -35.86
CA GLY A 569 17.41 10.36 -36.49
C GLY A 569 17.72 8.85 -36.52
N ILE A 570 16.72 7.98 -36.40
CA ILE A 570 16.85 6.53 -36.57
C ILE A 570 16.55 6.18 -38.03
N SER A 571 17.35 5.31 -38.65
CA SER A 571 17.09 4.98 -40.07
C SER A 571 15.77 4.23 -40.25
N VAL A 572 15.14 4.40 -41.41
CA VAL A 572 13.89 3.73 -41.79
C VAL A 572 14.02 2.22 -41.68
N GLU A 573 15.17 1.66 -42.10
CA GLU A 573 15.42 0.21 -42.04
C GLU A 573 15.49 -0.32 -40.58
N LEU A 574 16.04 0.49 -39.68
CA LEU A 574 16.11 0.12 -38.25
C LEU A 574 14.74 0.25 -37.60
N LEU A 575 13.98 1.29 -37.86
CA LEU A 575 12.61 1.46 -37.37
C LEU A 575 11.69 0.32 -37.83
N ASP A 576 11.73 -0.03 -39.12
CA ASP A 576 10.95 -1.15 -39.68
C ASP A 576 11.35 -2.48 -39.04
N ARG A 577 12.65 -2.70 -38.81
CA ARG A 577 13.14 -3.91 -38.14
C ARG A 577 12.65 -4.00 -36.70
N ILE A 578 12.72 -2.92 -35.92
CA ILE A 578 12.25 -2.90 -34.51
C ILE A 578 10.75 -3.18 -34.46
N ARG A 579 9.96 -2.51 -35.30
CA ARG A 579 8.50 -2.72 -35.38
C ARG A 579 8.15 -4.15 -35.74
N LYS A 580 8.79 -4.75 -36.74
CA LYS A 580 8.58 -6.13 -37.13
C LYS A 580 8.98 -7.13 -36.03
N ASP A 581 9.99 -6.81 -35.22
CA ASP A 581 10.33 -7.62 -34.06
C ASP A 581 9.25 -7.53 -32.98
N VAL A 582 8.67 -6.35 -32.75
CA VAL A 582 7.53 -6.18 -31.84
C VAL A 582 6.32 -6.97 -32.32
N GLU A 583 5.94 -6.84 -33.59
CA GLU A 583 4.80 -7.56 -34.18
C GLU A 583 4.98 -9.09 -34.13
N TYR A 584 6.22 -9.57 -34.26
CA TYR A 584 6.49 -11.00 -34.17
C TYR A 584 6.41 -11.54 -32.73
N TRP A 585 7.00 -10.83 -31.74
CA TRP A 585 7.12 -11.33 -30.40
C TRP A 585 5.88 -11.05 -29.52
N TYR A 586 5.19 -9.93 -29.73
CA TYR A 586 3.98 -9.59 -28.98
C TYR A 586 2.73 -10.10 -29.69
N PRO A 587 1.68 -10.47 -28.95
CA PRO A 587 1.49 -10.38 -27.51
C PRO A 587 2.33 -11.33 -26.69
N LEU A 588 2.54 -10.99 -25.40
CA LEU A 588 3.18 -11.87 -24.41
C LEU A 588 2.35 -13.15 -24.23
N ASP A 589 3.01 -14.32 -24.35
CA ASP A 589 2.30 -15.60 -24.24
C ASP A 589 2.11 -16.03 -22.78
N LEU A 590 3.09 -15.76 -21.89
CA LEU A 590 2.97 -16.14 -20.48
C LEU A 590 3.76 -15.18 -19.56
N ASN A 591 3.05 -14.58 -18.60
CA ASN A 591 3.62 -13.80 -17.49
C ASN A 591 3.58 -14.63 -16.21
N LEU A 592 4.72 -14.89 -15.59
CA LEU A 592 4.80 -15.59 -14.31
C LEU A 592 5.07 -14.61 -13.17
N GLY A 593 4.42 -14.86 -12.03
CA GLY A 593 4.65 -14.09 -10.80
C GLY A 593 4.34 -14.87 -9.54
N GLY A 594 4.63 -14.28 -8.39
CA GLY A 594 4.28 -14.84 -7.09
C GLY A 594 2.85 -14.49 -6.66
N LYS A 595 2.40 -15.06 -5.55
CA LYS A 595 1.09 -14.81 -4.96
C LYS A 595 0.85 -13.32 -4.69
N GLU A 596 1.88 -12.60 -4.29
CA GLU A 596 1.85 -11.17 -4.01
C GLU A 596 1.45 -10.31 -5.20
N HIS A 597 1.65 -10.80 -6.43
CA HIS A 597 1.28 -10.09 -7.65
C HIS A 597 -0.22 -10.15 -7.99
N MET A 598 -0.96 -11.10 -7.38
CA MET A 598 -2.35 -11.41 -7.74
C MET A 598 -3.31 -10.24 -7.56
N THR A 599 -3.13 -9.46 -6.49
CA THR A 599 -4.09 -8.43 -6.08
C THR A 599 -3.70 -7.01 -6.47
N VAL A 600 -2.46 -6.78 -6.88
CA VAL A 600 -1.97 -5.44 -7.20
C VAL A 600 -1.29 -5.37 -8.56
N HIS A 601 -0.22 -6.15 -8.78
CA HIS A 601 0.58 -6.05 -10.00
C HIS A 601 -0.16 -6.55 -11.25
N PHE A 602 -0.76 -7.75 -11.20
CA PHE A 602 -1.47 -8.30 -12.36
C PHE A 602 -2.71 -7.51 -12.76
N PRO A 603 -3.55 -6.99 -11.85
CA PRO A 603 -4.61 -6.08 -12.25
C PRO A 603 -4.07 -4.83 -12.97
N ALA A 604 -3.08 -4.15 -12.41
CA ALA A 604 -2.47 -2.99 -13.04
C ALA A 604 -1.84 -3.33 -14.40
N PHE A 605 -1.16 -4.48 -14.51
CA PHE A 605 -0.61 -5.00 -15.75
C PHE A 605 -1.69 -5.19 -16.82
N LEU A 606 -2.82 -5.79 -16.49
CA LEU A 606 -3.93 -6.01 -17.43
C LEU A 606 -4.56 -4.70 -17.85
N PHE A 607 -4.94 -3.85 -16.91
CA PHE A 607 -5.56 -2.55 -17.20
C PHE A 607 -4.69 -1.69 -18.12
N ASN A 608 -3.38 -1.59 -17.85
CA ASN A 608 -2.48 -0.79 -18.67
C ASN A 608 -2.30 -1.36 -20.09
N HIS A 609 -2.26 -2.69 -20.25
CA HIS A 609 -2.22 -3.30 -21.58
C HIS A 609 -3.49 -3.01 -22.36
N ILE A 610 -4.66 -3.18 -21.74
CA ILE A 610 -5.97 -2.99 -22.39
C ILE A 610 -6.20 -1.54 -22.81
N VAL A 611 -5.72 -0.58 -22.03
CA VAL A 611 -5.96 0.84 -22.34
C VAL A 611 -4.96 1.42 -23.35
N ILE A 612 -3.72 0.93 -23.34
CA ILE A 612 -2.63 1.54 -24.12
C ILE A 612 -2.37 0.79 -25.43
N LEU A 613 -2.44 -0.54 -25.42
CA LEU A 613 -2.07 -1.35 -26.58
C LEU A 613 -3.30 -1.79 -27.38
N PRO A 614 -3.14 -2.03 -28.70
CA PRO A 614 -4.18 -2.67 -29.50
C PRO A 614 -4.58 -4.05 -28.93
N GLU A 615 -5.83 -4.44 -29.15
CA GLU A 615 -6.40 -5.70 -28.60
C GLU A 615 -5.55 -6.93 -28.95
N GLU A 616 -5.05 -7.02 -30.17
CA GLU A 616 -4.21 -8.12 -30.64
C GLU A 616 -2.84 -8.21 -29.93
N MET A 617 -2.45 -7.14 -29.21
CA MET A 617 -1.21 -7.07 -28.45
C MET A 617 -1.42 -7.30 -26.94
N CYS A 618 -2.65 -7.55 -26.50
CA CYS A 618 -2.92 -7.83 -25.10
C CYS A 618 -2.43 -9.23 -24.69
N PRO A 619 -1.95 -9.42 -23.43
CA PRO A 619 -1.28 -10.64 -22.98
C PRO A 619 -2.21 -11.86 -22.98
N LYS A 620 -1.66 -13.05 -23.28
CA LYS A 620 -2.41 -14.30 -23.43
C LYS A 620 -2.51 -15.14 -22.16
N GLY A 621 -1.57 -14.99 -21.23
CA GLY A 621 -1.58 -15.86 -20.07
C GLY A 621 -0.84 -15.32 -18.85
N ILE A 622 -1.30 -15.77 -17.68
CA ILE A 622 -0.70 -15.49 -16.37
C ILE A 622 -0.56 -16.81 -15.62
N MET A 623 0.59 -17.01 -14.97
CA MET A 623 0.81 -18.15 -14.09
C MET A 623 1.36 -17.67 -12.74
N VAL A 624 0.66 -18.02 -11.66
CA VAL A 624 1.03 -17.62 -10.30
C VAL A 624 1.63 -18.80 -9.55
N ASN A 625 2.81 -18.61 -8.98
CA ASN A 625 3.41 -19.55 -8.07
C ASN A 625 3.22 -19.14 -6.61
N TRP A 626 2.98 -20.14 -5.76
CA TRP A 626 2.71 -19.94 -4.34
C TRP A 626 3.99 -19.69 -3.54
N TYR A 627 3.87 -19.34 -2.25
CA TYR A 627 5.03 -19.17 -1.37
C TYR A 627 5.81 -20.48 -1.16
N VAL A 628 7.10 -20.33 -0.91
CA VAL A 628 7.92 -21.41 -0.34
C VAL A 628 7.83 -21.29 1.17
N THR A 629 7.22 -22.27 1.82
CA THR A 629 7.09 -22.31 3.27
C THR A 629 8.03 -23.34 3.88
N GLY A 630 8.59 -23.05 5.06
CA GLY A 630 9.25 -24.02 5.91
C GLY A 630 8.23 -24.98 6.54
N LYS A 631 8.73 -26.13 7.08
CA LYS A 631 7.93 -27.06 7.88
C LYS A 631 7.72 -26.49 9.27
#